data_115d3e2695a1a224636b8d67691ac0e0
#
_entry.id   115d3e2695a1a224636b8d67691ac0e0
#
_cell.length_a   1.000
_cell.length_b   1.000
_cell.length_c   1.000
_cell.angle_alpha   90.00
_cell.angle_beta   90.00
_cell.angle_gamma   90.00
#
_symmetry.space_group_name_H-M   'P 1'
#
loop_
_entity.id
_entity.type
_entity.pdbx_description
1 polymer ?
#
loop_
_entity_poly.entity_id
_entity_poly.type
_entity_poly.pdbx_seq_one_letter_code
_entity_poly.pdbx_strand_id
1 'polypeptide(L)'
;MSSLLRAVNGLNPISRGELLVRDGERMVDIANCDKTTLRHMRTHRTSMVFQKFALMPWLSVMDNVAFGLEMQGMGKKERRSKAMEKLEMVGLAEWKEKLPHELSGGMQQRVGLARAFAMDSDILLMDEPFSALDPLIRSQLQDELIELQKNLQKTIIFVSHDLDEALKIGTNIAIMESAKIIQHGKPEDIVLNPANAYVEDFVAHTNPLNVLRGRSLMTEVNKLERLEERLILNRNENTSVSTNAAGHVVSASRLGQSLALHHWNEGEDINALPEDALVMATPEISMRHAIEIRYRTGQPVLLNESDSLVGVLSDKDFYHALLGKHFTANAA
;
A
#
# COMPACT_ATOMS: atom_id res chain seq x y z
N MET A 1 -19.02 4.19 -6.28
CA MET A 1 -17.91 3.21 -6.41
C MET A 1 -18.38 1.77 -6.25
N SER A 2 -19.18 1.41 -5.27
CA SER A 2 -19.73 0.04 -5.10
C SER A 2 -20.39 -0.55 -6.36
N SER A 3 -21.05 0.29 -7.19
CA SER A 3 -21.66 -0.18 -8.45
C SER A 3 -20.62 -0.69 -9.45
N LEU A 4 -19.42 -0.10 -9.49
CA LEU A 4 -18.32 -0.55 -10.35
C LEU A 4 -17.81 -1.93 -9.91
N LEU A 5 -17.55 -2.15 -8.61
CA LEU A 5 -17.15 -3.45 -8.09
C LEU A 5 -18.20 -4.53 -8.40
N ARG A 6 -19.48 -4.20 -8.23
CA ARG A 6 -20.58 -5.12 -8.54
C ARG A 6 -20.66 -5.43 -10.03
N ALA A 7 -20.31 -4.48 -10.91
CA ALA A 7 -20.21 -4.74 -12.34
C ALA A 7 -19.04 -5.71 -12.66
N VAL A 8 -17.87 -5.52 -12.03
CA VAL A 8 -16.72 -6.44 -12.20
C VAL A 8 -17.07 -7.87 -11.79
N ASN A 9 -17.89 -8.05 -10.76
CA ASN A 9 -18.40 -9.37 -10.36
C ASN A 9 -19.67 -9.80 -11.13
N GLY A 10 -20.06 -9.06 -12.16
CA GLY A 10 -21.26 -9.32 -12.96
C GLY A 10 -22.59 -9.22 -12.21
N LEU A 11 -22.62 -8.60 -11.02
CA LEU A 11 -23.84 -8.40 -10.21
C LEU A 11 -24.69 -7.29 -10.76
N ASN A 12 -24.07 -6.27 -11.37
CA ASN A 12 -24.76 -5.18 -12.06
C ASN A 12 -24.43 -5.22 -13.56
N PRO A 13 -25.41 -5.06 -14.45
CA PRO A 13 -25.14 -4.94 -15.86
C PRO A 13 -24.45 -3.59 -16.14
N ILE A 14 -23.59 -3.56 -17.16
CA ILE A 14 -23.04 -2.31 -17.71
C ILE A 14 -23.86 -1.87 -18.90
N SER A 15 -24.00 -0.55 -19.09
CA SER A 15 -24.81 0.01 -20.19
C SER A 15 -24.04 0.06 -21.51
N ARG A 16 -22.70 0.24 -21.44
CA ARG A 16 -21.81 0.33 -22.61
C ARG A 16 -20.39 -0.03 -22.23
N GLY A 17 -19.60 -0.48 -23.20
CA GLY A 17 -18.20 -0.86 -23.04
C GLY A 17 -18.02 -2.35 -22.85
N GLU A 18 -16.83 -2.76 -22.51
CA GLU A 18 -16.41 -4.13 -22.28
C GLU A 18 -15.82 -4.25 -20.87
N LEU A 19 -15.96 -5.42 -20.27
CA LEU A 19 -15.39 -5.73 -18.99
C LEU A 19 -14.62 -7.06 -19.08
N LEU A 20 -13.36 -6.94 -19.48
CA LEU A 20 -12.50 -8.08 -19.76
C LEU A 20 -11.76 -8.54 -18.51
N VAL A 21 -11.98 -9.78 -18.13
CA VAL A 21 -11.32 -10.44 -16.99
C VAL A 21 -10.58 -11.68 -17.48
N ARG A 22 -9.34 -11.86 -17.02
CA ARG A 22 -8.52 -13.00 -17.39
C ARG A 22 -9.00 -14.30 -16.70
N ASP A 23 -9.13 -15.36 -17.48
CA ASP A 23 -9.41 -16.73 -17.03
C ASP A 23 -8.37 -17.67 -17.64
N GLY A 24 -7.26 -17.88 -16.94
CA GLY A 24 -6.10 -18.58 -17.48
C GLY A 24 -5.45 -17.79 -18.64
N GLU A 25 -5.41 -18.37 -19.83
CA GLU A 25 -4.85 -17.74 -21.02
C GLU A 25 -5.86 -16.90 -21.82
N ARG A 26 -7.16 -17.02 -21.53
CA ARG A 26 -8.22 -16.32 -22.26
C ARG A 26 -8.73 -15.09 -21.50
N MET A 27 -9.27 -14.13 -22.27
CA MET A 27 -10.02 -13.00 -21.73
C MET A 27 -11.52 -13.29 -21.84
N VAL A 28 -12.24 -13.07 -20.75
CA VAL A 28 -13.70 -13.25 -20.66
C VAL A 28 -14.34 -11.88 -20.48
N ASP A 29 -15.26 -11.52 -21.36
CA ASP A 29 -16.09 -10.35 -21.18
C ASP A 29 -17.25 -10.67 -20.22
N ILE A 30 -17.10 -10.21 -18.97
CA ILE A 30 -18.09 -10.44 -17.90
C ILE A 30 -19.46 -9.84 -18.25
N ALA A 31 -19.49 -8.78 -19.04
CA ALA A 31 -20.73 -8.10 -19.41
C ALA A 31 -21.59 -8.93 -20.36
N ASN A 32 -20.96 -9.73 -21.22
CA ASN A 32 -21.63 -10.46 -22.31
C ASN A 32 -21.47 -11.98 -22.24
N CYS A 33 -20.82 -12.54 -21.20
CA CYS A 33 -20.65 -13.97 -21.07
C CYS A 33 -21.96 -14.70 -20.70
N ASP A 34 -22.01 -16.00 -21.01
CA ASP A 34 -23.14 -16.86 -20.60
C ASP A 34 -23.16 -17.11 -19.08
N LYS A 35 -24.29 -17.59 -18.57
CA LYS A 35 -24.49 -17.84 -17.12
C LYS A 35 -23.53 -18.87 -16.54
N THR A 36 -23.11 -19.85 -17.32
CA THR A 36 -22.19 -20.91 -16.88
C THR A 36 -20.80 -20.34 -16.68
N THR A 37 -20.32 -19.58 -17.66
CA THR A 37 -19.05 -18.85 -17.59
C THR A 37 -19.05 -17.86 -16.43
N LEU A 38 -20.11 -17.07 -16.27
CA LEU A 38 -20.23 -16.12 -15.17
C LEU A 38 -20.19 -16.82 -13.80
N ARG A 39 -20.87 -17.97 -13.68
CA ARG A 39 -20.82 -18.77 -12.45
C ARG A 39 -19.41 -19.28 -12.18
N HIS A 40 -18.71 -19.80 -13.21
CA HIS A 40 -17.31 -20.22 -13.08
C HIS A 40 -16.42 -19.08 -12.60
N MET A 41 -16.51 -17.91 -13.20
CA MET A 41 -15.74 -16.72 -12.80
C MET A 41 -15.97 -16.36 -11.34
N ARG A 42 -17.22 -16.35 -10.88
CA ARG A 42 -17.59 -16.04 -9.48
C ARG A 42 -17.18 -17.10 -8.46
N THR A 43 -17.07 -18.35 -8.86
CA THR A 43 -16.70 -19.44 -7.94
C THR A 43 -15.20 -19.70 -7.89
N HIS A 44 -14.44 -19.37 -8.94
CA HIS A 44 -13.03 -19.75 -9.04
C HIS A 44 -12.09 -18.55 -9.24
N ARG A 45 -12.54 -17.47 -9.91
CA ARG A 45 -11.65 -16.36 -10.28
C ARG A 45 -11.83 -15.12 -9.41
N THR A 46 -13.03 -14.88 -8.90
CA THR A 46 -13.32 -13.67 -8.13
C THR A 46 -13.89 -14.02 -6.76
N SER A 47 -13.46 -13.29 -5.74
CA SER A 47 -14.14 -13.24 -4.45
C SER A 47 -14.50 -11.81 -4.10
N MET A 48 -15.49 -11.61 -3.23
CA MET A 48 -15.97 -10.27 -2.91
C MET A 48 -16.29 -10.12 -1.41
N VAL A 49 -15.76 -9.06 -0.84
CA VAL A 49 -16.14 -8.54 0.47
C VAL A 49 -17.15 -7.42 0.26
N PHE A 50 -18.33 -7.58 0.85
CA PHE A 50 -19.44 -6.62 0.72
C PHE A 50 -19.46 -5.67 1.91
N GLN A 51 -19.81 -4.42 1.68
CA GLN A 51 -19.97 -3.39 2.71
C GLN A 51 -20.96 -3.81 3.84
N LYS A 52 -22.05 -4.51 3.51
CA LYS A 52 -23.05 -5.05 4.44
C LYS A 52 -22.80 -6.52 4.79
N PHE A 53 -21.58 -6.97 4.83
CA PHE A 53 -21.07 -8.31 5.21
C PHE A 53 -21.65 -9.47 4.39
N ALA A 54 -22.92 -9.45 4.01
CA ALA A 54 -23.64 -10.46 3.24
C ALA A 54 -23.44 -11.91 3.79
N LEU A 55 -23.44 -12.07 5.10
CA LEU A 55 -23.38 -13.36 5.76
C LEU A 55 -24.74 -14.04 5.66
N MET A 56 -24.72 -15.36 5.53
CA MET A 56 -25.94 -16.18 5.55
C MET A 56 -26.38 -16.37 7.01
N PRO A 57 -27.54 -15.82 7.41
CA PRO A 57 -27.91 -15.75 8.83
C PRO A 57 -28.22 -17.11 9.45
N TRP A 58 -28.49 -18.12 8.64
CA TRP A 58 -28.78 -19.50 9.08
C TRP A 58 -27.55 -20.42 9.11
N LEU A 59 -26.40 -19.95 8.63
CA LEU A 59 -25.14 -20.70 8.66
C LEU A 59 -24.27 -20.23 9.84
N SER A 60 -23.54 -21.16 10.44
CA SER A 60 -22.52 -20.83 11.43
C SER A 60 -21.40 -19.96 10.81
N VAL A 61 -20.59 -19.34 11.65
CA VAL A 61 -19.38 -18.61 11.23
C VAL A 61 -18.48 -19.50 10.38
N MET A 62 -18.22 -20.75 10.82
CA MET A 62 -17.45 -21.74 10.10
C MET A 62 -18.05 -22.04 8.72
N ASP A 63 -19.34 -22.27 8.65
CA ASP A 63 -19.99 -22.66 7.40
C ASP A 63 -20.16 -21.44 6.47
N ASN A 64 -20.28 -20.23 6.99
CA ASN A 64 -20.19 -19.01 6.19
C ASN A 64 -18.83 -18.89 5.50
N VAL A 65 -17.73 -19.11 6.21
CA VAL A 65 -16.37 -19.04 5.63
C VAL A 65 -16.14 -20.18 4.65
N ALA A 66 -16.62 -21.38 4.97
CA ALA A 66 -16.48 -22.56 4.13
C ALA A 66 -17.39 -22.57 2.88
N PHE A 67 -18.38 -21.68 2.80
CA PHE A 67 -19.42 -21.72 1.76
C PHE A 67 -18.88 -21.60 0.34
N GLY A 68 -17.94 -20.66 0.11
CA GLY A 68 -17.32 -20.51 -1.21
C GLY A 68 -16.58 -21.76 -1.67
N LEU A 69 -15.86 -22.42 -0.75
CA LEU A 69 -15.14 -23.67 -1.00
C LEU A 69 -16.09 -24.84 -1.30
N GLU A 70 -17.28 -24.84 -0.68
CA GLU A 70 -18.34 -25.80 -1.01
C GLU A 70 -18.84 -25.63 -2.44
N MET A 71 -19.01 -24.37 -2.88
CA MET A 71 -19.43 -24.08 -4.26
C MET A 71 -18.34 -24.44 -5.30
N GLN A 72 -17.07 -24.50 -4.89
CA GLN A 72 -15.96 -25.03 -5.70
C GLN A 72 -15.92 -26.58 -5.72
N GLY A 73 -16.79 -27.27 -4.95
CA GLY A 73 -16.83 -28.74 -4.89
C GLY A 73 -15.86 -29.39 -3.90
N MET A 74 -15.23 -28.57 -3.01
CA MET A 74 -14.25 -29.05 -2.02
C MET A 74 -14.92 -29.92 -0.94
N GLY A 75 -14.25 -31.02 -0.57
CA GLY A 75 -14.74 -31.97 0.45
C GLY A 75 -14.87 -31.30 1.84
N LYS A 76 -15.87 -31.76 2.64
CA LYS A 76 -16.25 -31.17 3.93
C LYS A 76 -15.06 -31.04 4.90
N LYS A 77 -14.20 -32.04 5.00
CA LYS A 77 -13.05 -32.02 5.92
C LYS A 77 -12.03 -30.97 5.50
N GLU A 78 -11.71 -30.90 4.22
CA GLU A 78 -10.73 -29.98 3.67
C GLU A 78 -11.20 -28.52 3.75
N ARG A 79 -12.46 -28.23 3.31
CA ARG A 79 -13.00 -26.87 3.36
C ARG A 79 -13.10 -26.32 4.77
N ARG A 80 -13.44 -27.17 5.78
CA ARG A 80 -13.47 -26.74 7.20
C ARG A 80 -12.07 -26.49 7.74
N SER A 81 -11.05 -27.23 7.30
CA SER A 81 -9.66 -26.97 7.68
C SER A 81 -9.18 -25.63 7.15
N LYS A 82 -9.41 -25.33 5.85
CA LYS A 82 -9.07 -24.05 5.25
C LYS A 82 -9.87 -22.89 5.87
N ALA A 83 -11.15 -23.09 6.13
CA ALA A 83 -11.98 -22.08 6.78
C ALA A 83 -11.48 -21.78 8.21
N MET A 84 -11.03 -22.79 8.95
CA MET A 84 -10.47 -22.61 10.30
C MET A 84 -9.20 -21.77 10.28
N GLU A 85 -8.28 -22.04 9.35
CA GLU A 85 -7.07 -21.25 9.15
C GLU A 85 -7.39 -19.75 8.95
N LYS A 86 -8.42 -19.45 8.13
CA LYS A 86 -8.82 -18.06 7.88
C LYS A 86 -9.56 -17.44 9.06
N LEU A 87 -10.27 -18.24 9.87
CA LEU A 87 -10.85 -17.77 11.14
C LEU A 87 -9.79 -17.47 12.20
N GLU A 88 -8.72 -18.24 12.25
CA GLU A 88 -7.55 -17.95 13.11
C GLU A 88 -6.88 -16.65 12.70
N MET A 89 -6.64 -16.44 11.40
CA MET A 89 -6.08 -15.20 10.84
C MET A 89 -6.86 -13.95 11.29
N VAL A 90 -8.19 -14.00 11.29
CA VAL A 90 -9.03 -12.85 11.69
C VAL A 90 -9.40 -12.84 13.18
N GLY A 91 -8.83 -13.73 14.00
CA GLY A 91 -9.05 -13.80 15.46
C GLY A 91 -10.47 -14.23 15.84
N LEU A 92 -11.11 -15.11 15.07
CA LEU A 92 -12.48 -15.58 15.30
C LEU A 92 -12.62 -17.11 15.41
N ALA A 93 -11.53 -17.85 15.67
CA ALA A 93 -11.52 -19.29 15.76
C ALA A 93 -12.49 -19.84 16.83
N GLU A 94 -12.59 -19.18 17.99
CA GLU A 94 -13.47 -19.59 19.09
C GLU A 94 -14.95 -19.35 18.79
N TRP A 95 -15.27 -18.49 17.82
CA TRP A 95 -16.62 -18.11 17.44
C TRP A 95 -17.18 -18.95 16.29
N LYS A 96 -16.46 -19.98 15.85
CA LYS A 96 -16.75 -20.79 14.64
C LYS A 96 -18.15 -21.41 14.60
N GLU A 97 -18.72 -21.79 15.73
CA GLU A 97 -20.06 -22.41 15.82
C GLU A 97 -21.20 -21.39 16.06
N LYS A 98 -20.86 -20.11 16.23
CA LYS A 98 -21.84 -19.05 16.43
C LYS A 98 -22.54 -18.67 15.12
N LEU A 99 -23.75 -18.10 15.25
CA LEU A 99 -24.50 -17.53 14.14
C LEU A 99 -24.20 -16.03 13.97
N PRO A 100 -24.35 -15.47 12.75
CA PRO A 100 -24.05 -14.06 12.50
C PRO A 100 -24.71 -13.05 13.45
N HIS A 101 -25.95 -13.29 13.88
CA HIS A 101 -26.68 -12.41 14.79
C HIS A 101 -26.13 -12.39 16.22
N GLU A 102 -25.29 -13.35 16.60
CA GLU A 102 -24.60 -13.41 17.88
C GLU A 102 -23.28 -12.59 17.89
N LEU A 103 -22.90 -12.02 16.74
CA LEU A 103 -21.65 -11.30 16.54
C LEU A 103 -21.86 -9.79 16.46
N SER A 104 -20.87 -9.01 16.92
CA SER A 104 -20.83 -7.57 16.64
C SER A 104 -20.63 -7.28 15.16
N GLY A 105 -20.92 -6.06 14.69
CA GLY A 105 -20.72 -5.66 13.29
C GLY A 105 -19.28 -5.84 12.81
N GLY A 106 -18.28 -5.47 13.63
CA GLY A 106 -16.87 -5.68 13.31
C GLY A 106 -16.49 -7.17 13.23
N MET A 107 -17.09 -8.04 14.08
CA MET A 107 -16.88 -9.48 13.97
C MET A 107 -17.51 -10.05 12.70
N GLN A 108 -18.72 -9.60 12.33
CA GLN A 108 -19.35 -10.01 11.08
C GLN A 108 -18.52 -9.59 9.86
N GLN A 109 -17.92 -8.40 9.89
CA GLN A 109 -17.01 -7.93 8.83
C GLN A 109 -15.78 -8.83 8.71
N ARG A 110 -15.16 -9.21 9.84
CA ARG A 110 -14.03 -10.16 9.86
C ARG A 110 -14.42 -11.54 9.32
N VAL A 111 -15.62 -12.05 9.59
CA VAL A 111 -16.12 -13.27 8.97
C VAL A 111 -16.24 -13.13 7.44
N GLY A 112 -16.72 -11.97 6.96
CA GLY A 112 -16.79 -11.66 5.53
C GLY A 112 -15.42 -11.64 4.85
N LEU A 113 -14.41 -11.09 5.53
CA LEU A 113 -13.00 -11.10 5.09
C LEU A 113 -12.46 -12.54 5.04
N ALA A 114 -12.61 -13.31 6.12
CA ALA A 114 -12.19 -14.72 6.19
C ALA A 114 -12.81 -15.56 5.05
N ARG A 115 -14.10 -15.35 4.76
CA ARG A 115 -14.80 -16.01 3.65
C ARG A 115 -14.19 -15.69 2.29
N ALA A 116 -13.86 -14.42 2.05
CA ALA A 116 -13.26 -14.01 0.79
C ALA A 116 -11.83 -14.56 0.64
N PHE A 117 -11.04 -14.54 1.71
CA PHE A 117 -9.68 -15.08 1.72
C PHE A 117 -9.65 -16.62 1.57
N ALA A 118 -10.68 -17.34 2.08
CA ALA A 118 -10.75 -18.78 1.99
C ALA A 118 -10.88 -19.29 0.54
N MET A 119 -11.53 -18.53 -0.33
CA MET A 119 -11.77 -18.91 -1.73
C MET A 119 -10.51 -18.99 -2.59
N ASP A 120 -9.40 -18.40 -2.15
CA ASP A 120 -8.12 -18.39 -2.86
C ASP A 120 -8.21 -17.93 -4.34
N SER A 121 -9.10 -16.99 -4.62
CA SER A 121 -9.36 -16.45 -5.96
C SER A 121 -8.22 -15.55 -6.46
N ASP A 122 -8.09 -15.40 -7.78
CA ASP A 122 -7.08 -14.54 -8.42
C ASP A 122 -7.39 -13.05 -8.24
N ILE A 123 -8.70 -12.73 -8.16
CA ILE A 123 -9.18 -11.34 -8.03
C ILE A 123 -10.02 -11.22 -6.75
N LEU A 124 -9.63 -10.27 -5.90
CA LEU A 124 -10.33 -9.95 -4.68
C LEU A 124 -10.96 -8.55 -4.79
N LEU A 125 -12.28 -8.50 -4.71
CA LEU A 125 -13.07 -7.27 -4.77
C LEU A 125 -13.48 -6.87 -3.35
N MET A 126 -13.18 -5.65 -2.93
CA MET A 126 -13.45 -5.18 -1.57
C MET A 126 -14.22 -3.85 -1.59
N ASP A 127 -15.41 -3.87 -1.04
CA ASP A 127 -16.30 -2.70 -0.92
C ASP A 127 -16.33 -2.22 0.54
N GLU A 128 -15.48 -1.24 0.87
CA GLU A 128 -15.29 -0.67 2.22
C GLU A 128 -15.06 -1.75 3.31
N PRO A 129 -14.07 -2.64 3.14
CA PRO A 129 -13.94 -3.84 3.97
C PRO A 129 -13.54 -3.58 5.43
N PHE A 130 -13.11 -2.37 5.79
CA PHE A 130 -12.63 -2.04 7.12
C PHE A 130 -13.47 -0.97 7.83
N SER A 131 -14.59 -0.52 7.24
CA SER A 131 -15.38 0.61 7.72
C SER A 131 -16.02 0.42 9.11
N ALA A 132 -16.32 -0.83 9.51
CA ALA A 132 -16.92 -1.14 10.81
C ALA A 132 -15.92 -1.69 11.86
N LEU A 133 -14.62 -1.60 11.58
CA LEU A 133 -13.57 -2.10 12.48
C LEU A 133 -13.01 -0.99 13.37
N ASP A 134 -12.64 -1.37 14.59
CA ASP A 134 -11.82 -0.51 15.45
C ASP A 134 -10.42 -0.27 14.86
N PRO A 135 -9.73 0.83 15.21
CA PRO A 135 -8.48 1.23 14.60
C PRO A 135 -7.36 0.19 14.70
N LEU A 136 -7.28 -0.55 15.81
CA LEU A 136 -6.22 -1.53 16.04
C LEU A 136 -6.38 -2.75 15.10
N ILE A 137 -7.57 -3.35 15.10
CA ILE A 137 -7.90 -4.49 14.24
C ILE A 137 -7.86 -4.09 12.76
N ARG A 138 -8.30 -2.86 12.43
CA ARG A 138 -8.20 -2.31 11.08
C ARG A 138 -6.75 -2.30 10.60
N SER A 139 -5.84 -1.74 11.39
CA SER A 139 -4.42 -1.67 11.02
C SER A 139 -3.82 -3.07 10.83
N GLN A 140 -4.10 -4.01 11.73
CA GLN A 140 -3.62 -5.39 11.63
C GLN A 140 -4.10 -6.06 10.32
N LEU A 141 -5.40 -5.98 10.02
CA LEU A 141 -5.95 -6.62 8.81
C LEU A 141 -5.50 -5.94 7.51
N GLN A 142 -5.21 -4.65 7.54
CA GLN A 142 -4.58 -3.94 6.42
C GLN A 142 -3.16 -4.47 6.16
N ASP A 143 -2.36 -4.68 7.22
CA ASP A 143 -1.00 -5.20 7.11
C ASP A 143 -1.02 -6.64 6.58
N GLU A 144 -1.93 -7.49 7.08
CA GLU A 144 -2.15 -8.85 6.56
C GLU A 144 -2.56 -8.85 5.08
N LEU A 145 -3.41 -7.91 4.66
CA LEU A 145 -3.80 -7.76 3.24
C LEU A 145 -2.61 -7.39 2.35
N ILE A 146 -1.74 -6.49 2.81
CA ILE A 146 -0.53 -6.09 2.09
C ILE A 146 0.42 -7.29 1.95
N GLU A 147 0.63 -8.05 3.01
CA GLU A 147 1.46 -9.26 2.97
C GLU A 147 0.88 -10.33 2.04
N LEU A 148 -0.42 -10.54 2.10
CA LEU A 148 -1.12 -11.47 1.21
C LEU A 148 -0.97 -11.07 -0.26
N GLN A 149 -1.08 -9.79 -0.57
CA GLN A 149 -0.88 -9.27 -1.93
C GLN A 149 0.56 -9.48 -2.42
N LYS A 150 1.56 -9.18 -1.58
CA LYS A 150 2.98 -9.38 -1.91
C LYS A 150 3.33 -10.84 -2.17
N ASN A 151 2.83 -11.74 -1.31
CA ASN A 151 3.20 -13.17 -1.36
C ASN A 151 2.47 -13.93 -2.47
N LEU A 152 1.21 -13.59 -2.76
CA LEU A 152 0.35 -14.34 -3.68
C LEU A 152 0.16 -13.67 -5.05
N GLN A 153 0.72 -12.46 -5.25
CA GLN A 153 0.60 -11.67 -6.50
C GLN A 153 -0.86 -11.56 -7.02
N LYS A 154 -1.82 -11.48 -6.11
CA LYS A 154 -3.25 -11.38 -6.45
C LYS A 154 -3.62 -9.96 -6.88
N THR A 155 -4.63 -9.87 -7.75
CA THR A 155 -5.24 -8.59 -8.10
C THR A 155 -6.28 -8.22 -7.06
N ILE A 156 -6.10 -7.10 -6.38
CA ILE A 156 -7.04 -6.58 -5.39
C ILE A 156 -7.65 -5.28 -5.93
N ILE A 157 -8.97 -5.21 -6.03
CA ILE A 157 -9.70 -3.98 -6.29
C ILE A 157 -10.40 -3.56 -5.01
N PHE A 158 -9.89 -2.51 -4.41
CA PHE A 158 -10.29 -2.02 -3.11
C PHE A 158 -11.00 -0.67 -3.24
N VAL A 159 -12.19 -0.54 -2.68
CA VAL A 159 -12.92 0.73 -2.60
C VAL A 159 -12.93 1.21 -1.17
N SER A 160 -12.45 2.43 -0.94
CA SER A 160 -12.53 3.13 0.33
C SER A 160 -12.98 4.58 0.12
N HIS A 161 -13.57 5.17 1.14
CA HIS A 161 -13.77 6.61 1.26
C HIS A 161 -12.67 7.27 2.12
N ASP A 162 -11.79 6.48 2.70
CA ASP A 162 -10.64 6.88 3.51
C ASP A 162 -9.39 6.88 2.61
N LEU A 163 -8.82 8.06 2.39
CA LEU A 163 -7.64 8.19 1.54
C LEU A 163 -6.39 7.59 2.21
N ASP A 164 -6.26 7.67 3.53
CA ASP A 164 -5.12 7.09 4.23
C ASP A 164 -5.09 5.56 4.07
N GLU A 165 -6.25 4.91 4.03
CA GLU A 165 -6.35 3.48 3.68
C GLU A 165 -5.88 3.23 2.25
N ALA A 166 -6.35 4.03 1.29
CA ALA A 166 -5.98 3.87 -0.11
C ALA A 166 -4.46 4.09 -0.32
N LEU A 167 -3.88 5.09 0.34
CA LEU A 167 -2.46 5.41 0.30
C LEU A 167 -1.59 4.33 0.97
N LYS A 168 -2.09 3.68 2.03
CA LYS A 168 -1.38 2.60 2.73
C LYS A 168 -1.37 1.30 1.94
N ILE A 169 -2.50 0.93 1.32
CA ILE A 169 -2.72 -0.40 0.73
C ILE A 169 -2.49 -0.40 -0.78
N GLY A 170 -2.85 0.71 -1.46
CA GLY A 170 -2.89 0.77 -2.91
C GLY A 170 -1.52 0.84 -3.56
N THR A 171 -1.25 -0.01 -4.54
CA THR A 171 -0.11 0.14 -5.46
C THR A 171 -0.42 1.15 -6.56
N ASN A 172 -1.70 1.32 -6.89
CA ASN A 172 -2.25 2.35 -7.76
C ASN A 172 -3.58 2.84 -7.18
N ILE A 173 -3.84 4.13 -7.28
CA ILE A 173 -5.06 4.77 -6.77
C ILE A 173 -5.80 5.41 -7.91
N ALA A 174 -7.13 5.23 -7.95
CA ALA A 174 -8.03 5.96 -8.84
C ALA A 174 -8.99 6.81 -8.00
N ILE A 175 -8.86 8.12 -8.09
CA ILE A 175 -9.78 9.06 -7.44
C ILE A 175 -10.96 9.30 -8.34
N MET A 176 -12.16 9.14 -7.79
CA MET A 176 -13.42 9.30 -8.51
C MET A 176 -14.26 10.42 -7.91
N GLU A 177 -14.74 11.31 -8.77
CA GLU A 177 -15.73 12.34 -8.45
C GLU A 177 -16.84 12.30 -9.48
N SER A 178 -18.11 12.42 -9.05
CA SER A 178 -19.29 12.46 -9.94
C SER A 178 -19.30 11.34 -11.00
N ALA A 179 -18.94 10.11 -10.57
CA ALA A 179 -18.86 8.89 -11.39
C ALA A 179 -17.80 8.93 -12.52
N LYS A 180 -16.84 9.83 -12.46
CA LYS A 180 -15.69 9.92 -13.37
C LYS A 180 -14.39 9.69 -12.61
N ILE A 181 -13.43 9.04 -13.25
CA ILE A 181 -12.06 8.99 -12.75
C ILE A 181 -11.43 10.35 -13.04
N ILE A 182 -11.04 11.06 -11.97
CA ILE A 182 -10.39 12.37 -12.05
C ILE A 182 -8.88 12.23 -12.14
N GLN A 183 -8.32 11.31 -11.35
CA GLN A 183 -6.89 11.02 -11.35
C GLN A 183 -6.66 9.54 -11.09
N HIS A 184 -5.62 9.00 -11.74
CA HIS A 184 -5.13 7.65 -11.53
C HIS A 184 -3.60 7.67 -11.53
N GLY A 185 -2.97 7.02 -10.57
CA GLY A 185 -1.52 6.96 -10.45
C GLY A 185 -1.06 6.24 -9.19
N LYS A 186 0.25 6.25 -8.96
CA LYS A 186 0.84 5.76 -7.71
C LYS A 186 0.47 6.66 -6.54
N PRO A 187 0.46 6.16 -5.30
CA PRO A 187 0.20 6.96 -4.10
C PRO A 187 1.01 8.27 -4.04
N GLU A 188 2.30 8.20 -4.33
CA GLU A 188 3.19 9.36 -4.31
C GLU A 188 2.80 10.41 -5.37
N ASP A 189 2.42 9.97 -6.58
CA ASP A 189 2.00 10.87 -7.66
C ASP A 189 0.70 11.59 -7.32
N ILE A 190 -0.23 10.90 -6.64
CA ILE A 190 -1.48 11.50 -6.16
C ILE A 190 -1.20 12.61 -5.14
N VAL A 191 -0.28 12.34 -4.21
CA VAL A 191 0.07 13.28 -3.13
C VAL A 191 0.88 14.47 -3.67
N LEU A 192 1.88 14.22 -4.52
CA LEU A 192 2.80 15.25 -5.02
C LEU A 192 2.24 16.05 -6.19
N ASN A 193 1.37 15.45 -7.01
CA ASN A 193 0.88 16.01 -8.26
C ASN A 193 -0.65 15.92 -8.39
N PRO A 194 -1.44 16.54 -7.46
CA PRO A 194 -2.89 16.53 -7.56
C PRO A 194 -3.36 17.17 -8.87
N ALA A 195 -4.28 16.48 -9.57
CA ALA A 195 -4.72 16.90 -10.91
C ALA A 195 -5.61 18.15 -10.91
N ASN A 196 -6.30 18.43 -9.81
CA ASN A 196 -7.18 19.59 -9.65
C ASN A 196 -7.40 19.93 -8.17
N ALA A 197 -8.10 21.02 -7.89
CA ALA A 197 -8.41 21.48 -6.54
C ALA A 197 -9.15 20.44 -5.68
N TYR A 198 -10.03 19.63 -6.28
CA TYR A 198 -10.74 18.56 -5.55
C TYR A 198 -9.77 17.51 -5.01
N VAL A 199 -8.81 17.06 -5.83
CA VAL A 199 -7.79 16.10 -5.39
C VAL A 199 -6.85 16.76 -4.38
N GLU A 200 -6.49 18.02 -4.58
CA GLU A 200 -5.64 18.79 -3.65
C GLU A 200 -6.28 18.89 -2.26
N ASP A 201 -7.56 19.26 -2.17
CA ASP A 201 -8.31 19.29 -0.90
C ASP A 201 -8.40 17.90 -0.27
N PHE A 202 -8.59 16.85 -1.10
CA PHE A 202 -8.69 15.48 -0.62
C PHE A 202 -7.39 14.97 -0.01
N VAL A 203 -6.25 15.36 -0.61
CA VAL A 203 -4.90 15.00 -0.14
C VAL A 203 -4.44 15.86 1.04
N ALA A 204 -4.90 17.12 1.16
CA ALA A 204 -4.45 18.06 2.18
C ALA A 204 -4.65 17.57 3.63
N HIS A 205 -5.57 16.63 3.83
CA HIS A 205 -5.88 16.06 5.15
C HIS A 205 -5.07 14.80 5.49
N THR A 206 -4.23 14.31 4.57
CA THR A 206 -3.43 13.11 4.79
C THR A 206 -2.04 13.44 5.29
N ASN A 207 -1.40 12.48 5.99
CA ASN A 207 -0.01 12.64 6.37
C ASN A 207 0.91 12.13 5.25
N PRO A 208 1.57 13.03 4.49
CA PRO A 208 2.41 12.64 3.36
C PRO A 208 3.61 11.76 3.77
N LEU A 209 4.06 11.83 5.02
CA LEU A 209 5.19 11.03 5.52
C LEU A 209 4.90 9.52 5.55
N ASN A 210 3.63 9.13 5.54
CA ASN A 210 3.24 7.72 5.50
C ASN A 210 3.34 7.13 4.08
N VAL A 211 3.41 7.98 3.06
CA VAL A 211 3.34 7.62 1.64
C VAL A 211 4.66 7.86 0.94
N LEU A 212 5.27 9.02 1.16
CA LEU A 212 6.45 9.44 0.45
C LEU A 212 7.67 8.58 0.82
N ARG A 213 8.42 8.23 -0.22
CA ARG A 213 9.69 7.52 -0.14
C ARG A 213 10.84 8.47 -0.46
N GLY A 214 12.04 8.09 -0.04
CA GLY A 214 13.24 8.88 -0.35
C GLY A 214 13.37 9.18 -1.83
N ARG A 215 13.10 8.19 -2.70
CA ARG A 215 13.13 8.34 -4.16
C ARG A 215 12.24 9.46 -4.68
N SER A 216 11.09 9.70 -4.05
CA SER A 216 10.09 10.67 -4.52
C SER A 216 10.53 12.12 -4.32
N LEU A 217 11.41 12.37 -3.36
CA LEU A 217 11.82 13.74 -2.96
C LEU A 217 13.32 14.00 -2.99
N MET A 218 14.15 12.96 -3.21
CA MET A 218 15.61 13.12 -3.19
C MET A 218 16.09 14.15 -4.20
N THR A 219 17.08 14.91 -3.82
CA THR A 219 17.91 15.63 -4.78
C THR A 219 18.84 14.62 -5.47
N GLU A 220 18.66 14.40 -6.77
CA GLU A 220 19.48 13.48 -7.57
C GLU A 220 20.95 13.91 -7.58
N VAL A 221 21.88 12.97 -7.64
CA VAL A 221 23.34 13.23 -7.65
C VAL A 221 23.77 14.18 -8.76
N ASN A 222 23.13 14.11 -9.94
CA ASN A 222 23.44 14.99 -11.09
C ASN A 222 23.07 16.45 -10.84
N LYS A 223 22.20 16.73 -9.86
CA LYS A 223 21.78 18.08 -9.44
C LYS A 223 22.61 18.64 -8.29
N LEU A 224 23.46 17.80 -7.66
CA LEU A 224 24.35 18.24 -6.59
C LEU A 224 25.52 19.03 -7.15
N GLU A 225 25.92 20.04 -6.40
CA GLU A 225 27.12 20.80 -6.72
C GLU A 225 28.36 19.93 -6.55
N ARG A 226 29.25 19.96 -7.53
CA ARG A 226 30.55 19.29 -7.48
C ARG A 226 31.66 20.32 -7.35
N LEU A 227 32.46 20.18 -6.30
CA LEU A 227 33.67 20.94 -6.10
C LEU A 227 34.85 19.97 -6.19
N GLU A 228 35.67 20.09 -7.23
CA GLU A 228 36.72 19.13 -7.57
C GLU A 228 36.15 17.68 -7.68
N GLU A 229 36.63 16.75 -6.83
CA GLU A 229 36.17 15.35 -6.78
C GLU A 229 35.09 15.11 -5.71
N ARG A 230 34.55 16.17 -5.09
CA ARG A 230 33.59 16.08 -3.99
C ARG A 230 32.21 16.57 -4.38
N LEU A 231 31.19 15.84 -3.94
CA LEU A 231 29.80 16.27 -4.01
C LEU A 231 29.43 17.01 -2.73
N ILE A 232 28.92 18.22 -2.86
CA ILE A 232 28.51 19.07 -1.73
C ILE A 232 27.09 18.70 -1.33
N LEU A 233 26.90 18.23 -0.10
CA LEU A 233 25.60 17.84 0.46
C LEU A 233 24.92 18.99 1.20
N ASN A 234 25.71 19.78 1.94
CA ASN A 234 25.25 20.95 2.67
C ASN A 234 26.35 22.02 2.67
N ARG A 235 26.09 23.19 2.04
CA ARG A 235 27.05 24.29 1.95
C ARG A 235 27.31 24.94 3.32
N ASN A 236 26.28 25.13 4.14
CA ASN A 236 26.37 25.84 5.41
C ASN A 236 27.24 25.08 6.42
N GLU A 237 27.18 23.74 6.38
CA GLU A 237 27.94 22.87 7.26
C GLU A 237 29.20 22.29 6.58
N ASN A 238 29.45 22.67 5.32
CA ASN A 238 30.56 22.16 4.52
C ASN A 238 30.64 20.62 4.54
N THR A 239 29.45 19.97 4.45
CA THR A 239 29.37 18.51 4.39
C THR A 239 29.50 18.06 2.95
N SER A 240 30.43 17.16 2.68
CA SER A 240 30.74 16.64 1.35
C SER A 240 31.09 15.16 1.36
N VAL A 241 30.90 14.51 0.21
CA VAL A 241 31.29 13.11 -0.02
C VAL A 241 32.14 13.00 -1.28
N SER A 242 33.05 12.03 -1.30
CA SER A 242 33.77 11.61 -2.50
C SER A 242 33.22 10.30 -2.99
N THR A 243 33.09 10.15 -4.30
CA THR A 243 32.66 8.90 -4.93
C THR A 243 33.77 8.37 -5.86
N ASN A 244 33.88 7.06 -5.99
CA ASN A 244 34.75 6.45 -6.99
C ASN A 244 34.11 6.50 -8.41
N ALA A 245 34.82 5.99 -9.42
CA ALA A 245 34.31 5.95 -10.80
C ALA A 245 33.03 5.13 -10.98
N ALA A 246 32.74 4.21 -10.07
CA ALA A 246 31.48 3.41 -10.05
C ALA A 246 30.33 4.11 -9.29
N GLY A 247 30.56 5.30 -8.73
CA GLY A 247 29.55 6.04 -7.96
C GLY A 247 29.43 5.62 -6.50
N HIS A 248 30.29 4.74 -6.00
CA HIS A 248 30.28 4.33 -4.59
C HIS A 248 30.86 5.44 -3.72
N VAL A 249 30.23 5.71 -2.58
CA VAL A 249 30.75 6.67 -1.58
C VAL A 249 31.99 6.09 -0.92
N VAL A 250 33.12 6.76 -1.06
CA VAL A 250 34.42 6.33 -0.53
C VAL A 250 34.75 7.03 0.78
N SER A 251 34.41 8.31 0.88
CA SER A 251 34.68 9.12 2.08
C SER A 251 33.64 10.23 2.25
N ALA A 252 33.45 10.61 3.49
CA ALA A 252 32.62 11.75 3.87
C ALA A 252 33.38 12.70 4.81
N SER A 253 33.09 13.98 4.72
CA SER A 253 33.69 14.97 5.62
C SER A 253 32.70 16.11 5.93
N ARG A 254 32.85 16.67 7.15
CA ARG A 254 32.14 17.87 7.61
C ARG A 254 33.13 18.83 8.23
N LEU A 255 33.18 20.08 7.76
CA LEU A 255 34.14 21.08 8.21
C LEU A 255 35.60 20.58 8.18
N GLY A 256 35.94 19.70 7.23
CA GLY A 256 37.27 19.11 7.09
C GLY A 256 37.56 17.90 7.98
N GLN A 257 36.63 17.51 8.86
CA GLN A 257 36.74 16.31 9.68
C GLN A 257 36.07 15.12 8.98
N SER A 258 36.65 13.92 9.08
CA SER A 258 36.05 12.70 8.51
C SER A 258 34.79 12.31 9.26
N LEU A 259 33.73 11.99 8.51
CA LEU A 259 32.49 11.44 9.04
C LEU A 259 32.46 9.91 8.87
N ALA A 260 31.92 9.23 9.87
CA ALA A 260 31.66 7.79 9.77
C ALA A 260 30.49 7.54 8.80
N LEU A 261 30.66 6.58 7.90
CA LEU A 261 29.60 6.12 7.01
C LEU A 261 28.90 4.92 7.66
N HIS A 262 27.58 4.96 7.68
CA HIS A 262 26.77 3.86 8.22
C HIS A 262 25.70 3.46 7.22
N HIS A 263 25.58 2.15 6.95
CA HIS A 263 24.48 1.60 6.14
C HIS A 263 23.32 1.27 7.07
N TRP A 264 22.15 1.81 6.78
CA TRP A 264 20.92 1.51 7.51
C TRP A 264 19.98 0.68 6.65
N ASN A 265 19.44 -0.40 7.25
CA ASN A 265 18.44 -1.27 6.64
C ASN A 265 17.11 -1.16 7.37
N GLU A 266 16.02 -1.38 6.66
CA GLU A 266 14.67 -1.37 7.25
C GLU A 266 14.56 -2.42 8.37
N GLY A 267 14.14 -1.96 9.57
CA GLY A 267 14.07 -2.77 10.79
C GLY A 267 15.24 -2.57 11.78
N GLU A 268 16.29 -1.86 11.41
CA GLU A 268 17.35 -1.47 12.35
C GLU A 268 16.88 -0.35 13.28
N ASP A 269 17.26 -0.41 14.55
CA ASP A 269 16.93 0.61 15.54
C ASP A 269 17.67 1.93 15.25
N ILE A 270 16.93 2.95 14.83
CA ILE A 270 17.46 4.29 14.53
C ILE A 270 18.11 4.93 15.77
N ASN A 271 17.65 4.59 16.98
CA ASN A 271 18.27 5.11 18.21
C ASN A 271 19.68 4.55 18.46
N ALA A 272 20.01 3.42 17.88
CA ALA A 272 21.34 2.82 17.97
C ALA A 272 22.36 3.45 16.99
N LEU A 273 21.92 4.31 16.06
CA LEU A 273 22.81 5.00 15.13
C LEU A 273 23.77 5.93 15.86
N PRO A 274 25.08 5.95 15.46
CA PRO A 274 26.05 6.88 16.00
C PRO A 274 25.63 8.34 15.74
N GLU A 275 25.82 9.18 16.73
CA GLU A 275 25.68 10.63 16.55
C GLU A 275 26.72 11.10 15.51
N ASP A 276 26.34 12.08 14.68
CA ASP A 276 27.15 12.60 13.57
C ASP A 276 27.48 11.61 12.43
N ALA A 277 26.96 10.37 12.42
CA ALA A 277 27.16 9.46 11.30
C ALA A 277 26.43 9.93 10.05
N LEU A 278 27.07 9.83 8.88
CA LEU A 278 26.42 10.02 7.60
C LEU A 278 25.80 8.68 7.16
N VAL A 279 24.47 8.63 7.16
CA VAL A 279 23.73 7.38 6.94
C VAL A 279 23.43 7.21 5.46
N MET A 280 23.66 6.00 4.97
CA MET A 280 23.26 5.52 3.63
C MET A 280 22.09 4.56 3.77
N ALA A 281 21.03 4.79 3.02
CA ALA A 281 19.83 3.96 2.98
C ALA A 281 19.42 3.69 1.53
N THR A 282 18.47 2.78 1.32
CA THR A 282 17.90 2.57 0.00
C THR A 282 16.95 3.72 -0.38
N PRO A 283 16.74 4.02 -1.68
CA PRO A 283 15.78 5.04 -2.11
C PRO A 283 14.33 4.76 -1.69
N GLU A 284 14.03 3.53 -1.32
CA GLU A 284 12.71 3.10 -0.83
C GLU A 284 12.48 3.40 0.66
N ILE A 285 13.45 4.01 1.36
CA ILE A 285 13.27 4.46 2.74
C ILE A 285 12.03 5.35 2.88
N SER A 286 11.21 5.12 3.92
CA SER A 286 10.09 6.02 4.20
C SER A 286 10.59 7.40 4.63
N MET A 287 9.90 8.46 4.22
CA MET A 287 10.26 9.82 4.66
C MET A 287 10.22 9.97 6.17
N ARG A 288 9.38 9.21 6.86
CA ARG A 288 9.38 9.16 8.34
C ARG A 288 10.73 8.70 8.88
N HIS A 289 11.21 7.52 8.45
CA HIS A 289 12.50 7.00 8.90
C HIS A 289 13.66 7.92 8.49
N ALA A 290 13.62 8.49 7.29
CA ALA A 290 14.65 9.43 6.85
C ALA A 290 14.71 10.68 7.74
N ILE A 291 13.56 11.22 8.17
CA ILE A 291 13.49 12.35 9.11
C ILE A 291 13.99 11.95 10.50
N GLU A 292 13.64 10.76 11.00
CA GLU A 292 14.13 10.24 12.28
C GLU A 292 15.66 10.06 12.26
N ILE A 293 16.22 9.51 11.18
CA ILE A 293 17.68 9.42 10.98
C ILE A 293 18.32 10.80 10.97
N ARG A 294 17.76 11.76 10.22
CA ARG A 294 18.25 13.15 10.19
C ARG A 294 18.21 13.78 11.58
N TYR A 295 17.10 13.58 12.30
CA TYR A 295 16.96 14.10 13.66
C TYR A 295 18.01 13.51 14.61
N ARG A 296 18.28 12.21 14.51
CA ARG A 296 19.25 11.50 15.35
C ARG A 296 20.71 11.88 15.03
N THR A 297 21.05 11.93 13.75
CA THR A 297 22.45 12.10 13.31
C THR A 297 22.85 13.56 13.02
N GLY A 298 21.88 14.45 12.86
CA GLY A 298 22.15 15.82 12.40
C GLY A 298 22.70 15.91 10.97
N GLN A 299 22.74 14.80 10.20
CA GLN A 299 23.32 14.72 8.86
C GLN A 299 22.27 14.48 7.79
N PRO A 300 22.48 14.91 6.52
CA PRO A 300 21.63 14.48 5.41
C PRO A 300 21.68 12.96 5.26
N VAL A 301 20.64 12.37 4.63
CA VAL A 301 20.59 10.94 4.36
C VAL A 301 20.99 10.68 2.91
N LEU A 302 21.97 9.83 2.70
CA LEU A 302 22.40 9.39 1.37
C LEU A 302 21.51 8.25 0.89
N LEU A 303 21.16 8.27 -0.38
CA LEU A 303 20.37 7.21 -1.00
C LEU A 303 21.19 6.44 -2.01
N ASN A 304 21.39 5.15 -1.73
CA ASN A 304 22.19 4.23 -2.53
C ASN A 304 21.30 3.18 -3.18
N GLU A 305 21.55 2.92 -4.46
CA GLU A 305 20.93 1.82 -5.22
C GLU A 305 22.05 1.00 -5.87
N SER A 306 22.08 -0.31 -5.60
CA SER A 306 23.16 -1.21 -6.07
C SER A 306 24.57 -0.67 -5.73
N ASP A 307 24.75 -0.23 -4.49
CA ASP A 307 25.96 0.38 -3.91
C ASP A 307 26.35 1.75 -4.50
N SER A 308 25.66 2.25 -5.52
CA SER A 308 25.92 3.58 -6.08
C SER A 308 25.06 4.65 -5.45
N LEU A 309 25.63 5.82 -5.18
CA LEU A 309 24.90 6.99 -4.72
C LEU A 309 23.99 7.51 -5.83
N VAL A 310 22.68 7.54 -5.61
CA VAL A 310 21.70 8.00 -6.58
C VAL A 310 21.06 9.35 -6.18
N GLY A 311 21.07 9.68 -4.89
CA GLY A 311 20.50 10.93 -4.40
C GLY A 311 20.80 11.22 -2.94
N VAL A 312 20.33 12.35 -2.47
CA VAL A 312 20.47 12.83 -1.10
C VAL A 312 19.16 13.43 -0.62
N LEU A 313 18.80 13.15 0.63
CA LEU A 313 17.74 13.86 1.34
C LEU A 313 18.35 14.90 2.27
N SER A 314 18.11 16.15 1.96
CA SER A 314 18.53 17.33 2.72
C SER A 314 17.35 17.94 3.48
N ASP A 315 17.63 18.96 4.32
CA ASP A 315 16.58 19.70 5.04
C ASP A 315 15.50 20.24 4.11
N LYS A 316 15.87 20.69 2.90
CA LYS A 316 14.92 21.17 1.90
C LYS A 316 13.92 20.08 1.51
N ASP A 317 14.39 18.87 1.32
CA ASP A 317 13.56 17.73 0.91
C ASP A 317 12.63 17.29 2.07
N PHE A 318 13.13 17.35 3.31
CA PHE A 318 12.33 17.08 4.51
C PHE A 318 11.24 18.15 4.73
N TYR A 319 11.56 19.43 4.56
CA TYR A 319 10.55 20.49 4.63
C TYR A 319 9.50 20.35 3.53
N HIS A 320 9.90 19.93 2.33
CA HIS A 320 8.99 19.64 1.24
C HIS A 320 8.00 18.53 1.60
N ALA A 321 8.49 17.44 2.23
CA ALA A 321 7.65 16.36 2.71
C ALA A 321 6.65 16.81 3.78
N LEU A 322 7.07 17.68 4.70
CA LEU A 322 6.26 18.14 5.83
C LEU A 322 5.20 19.18 5.43
N LEU A 323 5.55 20.07 4.50
CA LEU A 323 4.74 21.25 4.16
C LEU A 323 3.85 21.02 2.92
N GLY A 324 4.07 19.91 2.19
CA GLY A 324 3.35 19.63 0.96
C GLY A 324 3.62 20.67 -0.15
N LYS A 325 2.77 20.66 -1.19
CA LYS A 325 2.95 21.51 -2.39
C LYS A 325 2.81 23.01 -2.20
N HIS A 326 2.26 23.46 -1.09
CA HIS A 326 2.06 24.92 -0.85
C HIS A 326 3.34 25.76 -0.94
N PHE A 327 4.52 25.12 -0.96
CA PHE A 327 5.81 25.80 -1.08
C PHE A 327 6.51 25.68 -2.45
N THR A 328 6.00 24.83 -3.37
CA THR A 328 6.64 24.66 -4.69
C THR A 328 6.25 25.71 -5.71
N ALA A 329 5.09 26.34 -5.57
CA ALA A 329 4.59 27.33 -6.54
C ALA A 329 5.33 28.70 -6.47
N ASN A 330 6.07 28.98 -5.40
CA ASN A 330 6.74 30.27 -5.19
C ASN A 330 8.28 30.19 -5.24
N ALA A 331 8.88 29.09 -5.67
CA ALA A 331 10.34 28.88 -5.72
C ALA A 331 10.89 28.76 -7.16
N ALA A 332 10.16 29.30 -8.15
CA ALA A 332 10.62 29.42 -9.54
C ALA A 332 10.95 30.89 -9.88
#